data_b34ef69b034bd69d4d8571e89d898415
#
_entry.id   b34ef69b034bd69d4d8571e89d898415
#
_cell.length_a   1.000
_cell.length_b   1.000
_cell.length_c   1.000
_cell.angle_alpha   90.00
_cell.angle_beta   90.00
_cell.angle_gamma   90.00
#
_symmetry.space_group_name_H-M   'P 1'
#
loop_
_entity.id
_entity.type
_entity.pdbx_description
1 polymer ?
#
loop_
_entity_poly.entity_id
_entity_poly.type
_entity_poly.pdbx_seq_one_letter_code
_entity_poly.pdbx_strand_id
1 'polypeptide(L)'
;QELLDLDVELGRWWALEINHLLQDRSGFGPQDAPLLLASHGHTVDHRPDRGYTYQIGSPSWLHALTGLPVVHDFRSADVALGGQGAPLVPMGDALLFGDYLACLNLGGIANLSWEENGIRKAFDLAFCNTALNRFAQRAGLSMDLDGVLSQKGQLIPELLNAWNSAPWYQQTGARSLDTATFEQQFEPPTHHSSYLPEDLCYTWCVHWAGVTAKALEACSHGPNNNDRDRVLVSGGGAAHPMLLRCLAERTSLDLVVAEPELRDFKEALVFGLLGLLHHLGLPNVLGSGTGCPYNHRSGSRLG
;
A
#
# COMPACT_ATOMS: atom_id res chain seq x y z
N GLN A 1 -18.53 11.63 -20.22
CA GLN A 1 -18.88 10.41 -21.00
C GLN A 1 -17.69 9.45 -21.03
N GLU A 2 -16.49 9.88 -21.40
CA GLU A 2 -15.28 9.05 -21.48
C GLU A 2 -15.02 8.24 -20.19
N LEU A 3 -15.24 8.83 -19.03
CA LEU A 3 -15.05 8.13 -17.75
C LEU A 3 -16.08 7.00 -17.54
N LEU A 4 -17.32 7.21 -17.96
CA LEU A 4 -18.37 6.18 -17.89
C LEU A 4 -18.11 5.05 -18.88
N ASP A 5 -17.60 5.38 -20.07
CA ASP A 5 -17.21 4.38 -21.07
C ASP A 5 -16.06 3.55 -20.55
N LEU A 6 -15.04 4.18 -19.93
CA LEU A 6 -13.90 3.50 -19.30
C LEU A 6 -14.31 2.60 -18.12
N ASP A 7 -15.28 3.02 -17.30
CA ASP A 7 -15.84 2.21 -16.21
C ASP A 7 -16.41 0.89 -16.75
N VAL A 8 -17.19 0.97 -17.83
CA VAL A 8 -17.76 -0.21 -18.50
C VAL A 8 -16.69 -1.08 -19.12
N GLU A 9 -15.76 -0.49 -19.87
CA GLU A 9 -14.68 -1.23 -20.55
C GLU A 9 -13.80 -1.99 -19.53
N LEU A 10 -13.42 -1.33 -18.44
CA LEU A 10 -12.61 -1.92 -17.39
C LEU A 10 -13.33 -3.09 -16.69
N GLY A 11 -14.62 -2.91 -16.36
CA GLY A 11 -15.42 -3.97 -15.76
C GLY A 11 -15.57 -5.18 -16.67
N ARG A 12 -15.76 -4.97 -17.99
CA ARG A 12 -15.85 -6.04 -18.99
C ARG A 12 -14.52 -6.75 -19.16
N TRP A 13 -13.42 -6.02 -19.24
CA TRP A 13 -12.09 -6.61 -19.38
C TRP A 13 -11.75 -7.48 -18.17
N TRP A 14 -11.94 -6.99 -16.94
CA TRP A 14 -11.71 -7.81 -15.74
C TRP A 14 -12.60 -9.06 -15.71
N ALA A 15 -13.87 -8.96 -16.11
CA ALA A 15 -14.74 -10.11 -16.15
C ALA A 15 -14.25 -11.19 -17.14
N LEU A 16 -13.69 -10.81 -18.29
CA LEU A 16 -13.09 -11.73 -19.25
C LEU A 16 -11.85 -12.42 -18.66
N GLU A 17 -10.94 -11.66 -18.04
CA GLU A 17 -9.76 -12.23 -17.41
C GLU A 17 -10.13 -13.18 -16.25
N ILE A 18 -11.11 -12.83 -15.43
CA ILE A 18 -11.63 -13.69 -14.37
C ILE A 18 -12.20 -14.98 -14.96
N ASN A 19 -12.98 -14.91 -16.04
CA ASN A 19 -13.52 -16.10 -16.70
C ASN A 19 -12.41 -17.00 -17.28
N HIS A 20 -11.33 -16.43 -17.83
CA HIS A 20 -10.16 -17.21 -18.25
C HIS A 20 -9.53 -17.93 -17.05
N LEU A 21 -9.31 -17.25 -15.93
CA LEU A 21 -8.79 -17.87 -14.71
C LEU A 21 -9.71 -18.96 -14.15
N LEU A 22 -11.03 -18.77 -14.22
CA LEU A 22 -12.02 -19.76 -13.77
C LEU A 22 -12.11 -20.98 -14.68
N GLN A 23 -11.74 -20.87 -15.95
CA GLN A 23 -11.66 -21.97 -16.90
C GLN A 23 -10.38 -22.78 -16.75
N ASP A 24 -9.26 -22.10 -16.45
CA ASP A 24 -7.97 -22.75 -16.19
C ASP A 24 -7.91 -23.25 -14.74
N ARG A 25 -8.71 -24.28 -14.46
CA ARG A 25 -8.79 -24.91 -13.13
C ARG A 25 -7.70 -25.95 -12.87
N SER A 26 -6.56 -25.88 -13.52
CA SER A 26 -5.45 -26.83 -13.37
C SER A 26 -4.78 -26.82 -11.98
N GLY A 27 -5.46 -26.51 -10.93
CA GLY A 27 -5.01 -26.54 -9.55
C GLY A 27 -6.15 -26.49 -8.54
N PHE A 28 -7.41 -26.42 -9.02
CA PHE A 28 -8.57 -26.26 -8.15
C PHE A 28 -9.52 -27.46 -8.25
N GLY A 29 -9.99 -27.95 -7.12
CA GLY A 29 -11.05 -28.97 -7.05
C GLY A 29 -12.46 -28.36 -7.20
N PRO A 30 -13.50 -29.19 -7.35
CA PRO A 30 -14.90 -28.73 -7.40
C PRO A 30 -15.33 -27.90 -6.16
N GLN A 31 -14.71 -28.16 -5.01
CA GLN A 31 -14.94 -27.44 -3.75
C GLN A 31 -14.29 -26.06 -3.71
N ASP A 32 -13.38 -25.76 -4.63
CA ASP A 32 -12.62 -24.50 -4.68
C ASP A 32 -13.29 -23.46 -5.59
N ALA A 33 -14.58 -23.67 -5.92
CA ALA A 33 -15.33 -22.69 -6.69
C ALA A 33 -15.44 -21.36 -5.89
N PRO A 34 -15.17 -20.21 -6.55
CA PRO A 34 -15.25 -18.93 -5.87
C PRO A 34 -16.68 -18.64 -5.39
N LEU A 35 -16.79 -18.18 -4.14
CA LEU A 35 -18.06 -17.84 -3.52
C LEU A 35 -18.59 -16.48 -4.03
N LEU A 36 -17.68 -15.54 -4.23
CA LEU A 36 -17.95 -14.17 -4.66
C LEU A 36 -16.69 -13.53 -5.25
N LEU A 37 -16.88 -12.41 -5.91
CA LEU A 37 -15.81 -11.49 -6.29
C LEU A 37 -15.76 -10.32 -5.30
N ALA A 38 -14.56 -9.88 -4.94
CA ALA A 38 -14.32 -8.66 -4.22
C ALA A 38 -13.58 -7.67 -5.13
N SER A 39 -14.25 -6.63 -5.57
CA SER A 39 -13.70 -5.65 -6.50
C SER A 39 -13.48 -4.30 -5.82
N HIS A 40 -12.21 -3.93 -5.61
CA HIS A 40 -11.86 -2.59 -5.15
C HIS A 40 -12.18 -1.53 -6.20
N GLY A 41 -12.11 -1.89 -7.48
CA GLY A 41 -12.15 -0.93 -8.57
C GLY A 41 -10.81 -0.21 -8.74
N HIS A 42 -10.75 0.73 -9.69
CA HIS A 42 -9.63 1.63 -9.87
C HIS A 42 -10.02 3.03 -9.40
N THR A 43 -9.28 3.58 -8.43
CA THR A 43 -9.58 4.91 -7.86
C THR A 43 -9.25 6.01 -8.86
N VAL A 44 -10.25 6.78 -9.23
CA VAL A 44 -10.15 7.93 -10.16
C VAL A 44 -10.10 9.25 -9.40
N ASP A 45 -10.94 9.37 -8.37
CA ASP A 45 -10.98 10.57 -7.53
C ASP A 45 -11.27 10.17 -6.07
N HIS A 46 -10.53 10.77 -5.15
CA HIS A 46 -10.65 10.48 -3.73
C HIS A 46 -10.61 11.78 -2.95
N ARG A 47 -11.78 12.22 -2.52
CA ARG A 47 -12.01 13.50 -1.86
C ARG A 47 -12.84 13.32 -0.58
N PRO A 48 -12.29 12.67 0.45
CA PRO A 48 -13.00 12.51 1.72
C PRO A 48 -13.32 13.87 2.38
N ASP A 49 -12.49 14.90 2.16
CA ASP A 49 -12.73 16.29 2.55
C ASP A 49 -14.00 16.89 1.92
N ARG A 50 -14.45 16.34 0.77
CA ARG A 50 -15.66 16.70 0.06
C ARG A 50 -16.79 15.67 0.21
N GLY A 51 -16.57 14.63 0.99
CA GLY A 51 -17.55 13.58 1.29
C GLY A 51 -17.71 12.52 0.20
N TYR A 52 -16.75 12.35 -0.71
CA TYR A 52 -16.84 11.32 -1.74
C TYR A 52 -15.51 10.65 -2.08
N THR A 53 -15.63 9.48 -2.68
CA THR A 53 -14.55 8.74 -3.34
C THR A 53 -15.14 8.03 -4.55
N TYR A 54 -14.37 7.88 -5.62
CA TYR A 54 -14.87 7.27 -6.84
C TYR A 54 -13.89 6.26 -7.43
N GLN A 55 -14.36 5.04 -7.56
CA GLN A 55 -13.66 3.92 -8.18
C GLN A 55 -14.44 3.44 -9.40
N ILE A 56 -13.73 3.18 -10.51
CA ILE A 56 -14.29 2.62 -11.75
C ILE A 56 -13.96 1.11 -11.85
N GLY A 57 -14.65 0.43 -12.75
CA GLY A 57 -14.56 -1.02 -12.95
C GLY A 57 -15.91 -1.67 -12.64
N SER A 58 -16.91 -1.34 -13.45
CA SER A 58 -18.34 -1.62 -13.27
C SER A 58 -18.65 -2.99 -12.66
N PRO A 59 -19.16 -3.05 -11.42
CA PRO A 59 -19.53 -4.30 -10.76
C PRO A 59 -20.69 -5.02 -11.47
N SER A 60 -21.53 -4.27 -12.18
CA SER A 60 -22.62 -4.83 -12.96
C SER A 60 -22.11 -5.71 -14.11
N TRP A 61 -21.05 -5.27 -14.79
CA TRP A 61 -20.43 -6.06 -15.83
C TRP A 61 -19.66 -7.26 -15.28
N LEU A 62 -18.98 -7.09 -14.14
CA LEU A 62 -18.36 -8.20 -13.44
C LEU A 62 -19.40 -9.28 -13.10
N HIS A 63 -20.52 -8.92 -12.49
CA HIS A 63 -21.56 -9.86 -12.14
C HIS A 63 -22.21 -10.50 -13.39
N ALA A 64 -22.60 -9.69 -14.36
CA ALA A 64 -23.32 -10.17 -15.55
C ALA A 64 -22.52 -11.17 -16.40
N LEU A 65 -21.20 -11.00 -16.49
CA LEU A 65 -20.36 -11.84 -17.33
C LEU A 65 -19.76 -13.05 -16.58
N THR A 66 -19.58 -12.95 -15.26
CA THR A 66 -19.02 -14.07 -14.45
C THR A 66 -20.09 -14.93 -13.79
N GLY A 67 -21.30 -14.39 -13.59
CA GLY A 67 -22.38 -15.05 -12.83
C GLY A 67 -22.13 -15.08 -11.33
N LEU A 68 -21.02 -14.51 -10.84
CA LEU A 68 -20.67 -14.50 -9.42
C LEU A 68 -21.23 -13.25 -8.72
N PRO A 69 -21.63 -13.35 -7.43
CA PRO A 69 -21.89 -12.17 -6.63
C PRO A 69 -20.65 -11.29 -6.53
N VAL A 70 -20.83 -9.96 -6.53
CA VAL A 70 -19.73 -8.98 -6.47
C VAL A 70 -19.90 -8.10 -5.25
N VAL A 71 -18.90 -8.07 -4.37
CA VAL A 71 -18.77 -7.06 -3.32
C VAL A 71 -17.84 -5.96 -3.84
N HIS A 72 -18.30 -4.73 -3.77
CA HIS A 72 -17.61 -3.56 -4.33
C HIS A 72 -17.82 -2.32 -3.47
N ASP A 73 -17.23 -1.19 -3.85
CA ASP A 73 -17.36 0.10 -3.15
C ASP A 73 -17.02 0.04 -1.66
N PHE A 74 -15.82 -0.41 -1.34
CA PHE A 74 -15.35 -0.57 0.04
C PHE A 74 -15.05 0.75 0.77
N ARG A 75 -15.12 1.91 0.09
CA ARG A 75 -14.65 3.19 0.63
C ARG A 75 -15.76 4.18 0.94
N SER A 76 -16.83 4.22 0.13
CA SER A 76 -17.85 5.27 0.22
C SER A 76 -18.60 5.29 1.55
N ALA A 77 -18.88 4.11 2.13
CA ALA A 77 -19.55 4.05 3.43
C ALA A 77 -18.68 4.61 4.55
N ASP A 78 -17.37 4.34 4.55
CA ASP A 78 -16.42 4.89 5.52
C ASP A 78 -16.34 6.42 5.42
N VAL A 79 -16.24 6.96 4.21
CA VAL A 79 -16.25 8.41 3.96
C VAL A 79 -17.55 9.04 4.46
N ALA A 80 -18.69 8.41 4.20
CA ALA A 80 -20.00 8.89 4.67
C ALA A 80 -20.14 8.88 6.21
N LEU A 81 -19.41 7.98 6.89
CA LEU A 81 -19.34 7.89 8.35
C LEU A 81 -18.28 8.84 8.98
N GLY A 82 -17.64 9.66 8.15
CA GLY A 82 -16.63 10.63 8.59
C GLY A 82 -15.19 10.11 8.61
N GLY A 83 -14.96 8.89 8.13
CA GLY A 83 -13.63 8.34 7.90
C GLY A 83 -13.00 8.85 6.60
N GLN A 84 -11.73 8.50 6.41
CA GLN A 84 -10.99 8.88 5.20
C GLN A 84 -11.18 7.91 4.02
N GLY A 85 -11.89 6.78 4.19
CA GLY A 85 -12.03 5.75 3.16
C GLY A 85 -10.72 4.98 2.87
N ALA A 86 -9.66 5.27 3.60
CA ALA A 86 -8.33 4.68 3.47
C ALA A 86 -7.53 4.90 4.78
N PRO A 87 -6.51 4.05 5.07
CA PRO A 87 -6.20 2.78 4.43
C PRO A 87 -7.15 1.64 4.84
N LEU A 88 -7.43 0.70 3.94
CA LEU A 88 -8.28 -0.48 4.22
C LEU A 88 -7.45 -1.75 4.48
N VAL A 89 -6.25 -1.82 3.94
CA VAL A 89 -5.32 -2.96 4.10
C VAL A 89 -5.02 -3.33 5.56
N PRO A 90 -4.98 -2.39 6.52
CA PRO A 90 -4.72 -2.71 7.93
C PRO A 90 -5.68 -3.72 8.57
N MET A 91 -6.92 -3.86 8.08
CA MET A 91 -7.84 -4.93 8.51
C MET A 91 -7.29 -6.31 8.14
N GLY A 92 -6.80 -6.47 6.92
CA GLY A 92 -6.12 -7.69 6.47
C GLY A 92 -4.82 -7.94 7.23
N ASP A 93 -4.03 -6.91 7.46
CA ASP A 93 -2.80 -7.01 8.24
C ASP A 93 -3.08 -7.52 9.66
N ALA A 94 -4.14 -7.03 10.31
CA ALA A 94 -4.51 -7.45 11.64
C ALA A 94 -4.96 -8.92 11.70
N LEU A 95 -5.74 -9.36 10.71
CA LEU A 95 -6.36 -10.69 10.72
C LEU A 95 -5.46 -11.80 10.15
N LEU A 96 -4.65 -11.49 9.13
CA LEU A 96 -3.82 -12.48 8.44
C LEU A 96 -2.37 -12.49 8.92
N PHE A 97 -1.86 -11.36 9.40
CA PHE A 97 -0.46 -11.16 9.72
C PHE A 97 -0.24 -10.63 11.15
N GLY A 98 -1.17 -10.93 12.05
CA GLY A 98 -1.13 -10.49 13.44
C GLY A 98 0.07 -11.02 14.24
N ASP A 99 0.76 -12.06 13.77
CA ASP A 99 1.98 -12.61 14.40
C ASP A 99 3.23 -11.77 14.14
N TYR A 100 3.19 -10.85 13.18
CA TYR A 100 4.28 -9.92 12.94
C TYR A 100 4.18 -8.70 13.86
N LEU A 101 5.33 -8.14 14.25
CA LEU A 101 5.41 -6.85 14.95
C LEU A 101 4.73 -5.76 14.13
N ALA A 102 5.05 -5.73 12.85
CA ALA A 102 4.52 -4.76 11.90
C ALA A 102 4.45 -5.34 10.49
N CYS A 103 3.58 -4.76 9.65
CA CYS A 103 3.56 -4.98 8.21
C CYS A 103 4.04 -3.70 7.53
N LEU A 104 5.11 -3.80 6.76
CA LEU A 104 5.73 -2.75 5.97
C LEU A 104 5.44 -3.01 4.49
N ASN A 105 4.66 -2.15 3.85
CA ASN A 105 4.37 -2.26 2.43
C ASN A 105 5.17 -1.23 1.63
N LEU A 106 5.94 -1.68 0.64
CA LEU A 106 6.84 -0.88 -0.20
C LEU A 106 6.23 -0.66 -1.58
N GLY A 107 5.22 0.19 -1.67
CA GLY A 107 4.61 0.66 -2.92
C GLY A 107 5.33 1.89 -3.49
N GLY A 108 4.60 2.75 -4.19
CA GLY A 108 5.05 4.11 -4.52
C GLY A 108 5.37 4.91 -3.27
N ILE A 109 4.51 4.78 -2.27
CA ILE A 109 4.66 5.24 -0.90
C ILE A 109 4.82 3.99 -0.03
N ALA A 110 5.76 4.04 0.91
CA ALA A 110 5.89 3.03 1.96
C ALA A 110 4.92 3.37 3.07
N ASN A 111 4.15 2.36 3.50
CA ASN A 111 3.27 2.48 4.65
C ASN A 111 3.53 1.36 5.65
N LEU A 112 3.28 1.68 6.91
CA LEU A 112 3.53 0.82 8.05
C LEU A 112 2.23 0.61 8.80
N SER A 113 1.94 -0.64 9.18
CA SER A 113 0.83 -0.94 10.08
C SER A 113 1.28 -1.87 11.21
N TRP A 114 0.88 -1.56 12.45
CA TRP A 114 1.25 -2.31 13.65
C TRP A 114 0.13 -2.24 14.69
N GLU A 115 0.22 -3.09 15.70
CA GLU A 115 -0.69 -3.05 16.83
C GLU A 115 -0.06 -2.31 18.02
N GLU A 116 -0.78 -1.37 18.59
CA GLU A 116 -0.41 -0.68 19.81
C GLU A 116 -1.59 -0.67 20.79
N ASN A 117 -1.40 -1.26 21.96
CA ASN A 117 -2.44 -1.38 23.01
C ASN A 117 -3.75 -2.05 22.51
N GLY A 118 -3.65 -3.07 21.67
CA GLY A 118 -4.81 -3.76 21.08
C GLY A 118 -5.51 -3.00 19.97
N ILE A 119 -4.93 -1.87 19.52
CA ILE A 119 -5.46 -1.04 18.43
C ILE A 119 -4.50 -1.12 17.25
N ARG A 120 -5.00 -1.54 16.09
CA ARG A 120 -4.21 -1.50 14.84
C ARG A 120 -4.08 -0.06 14.38
N LYS A 121 -2.85 0.38 14.19
CA LYS A 121 -2.49 1.69 13.64
C LYS A 121 -1.87 1.52 12.26
N ALA A 122 -2.02 2.53 11.41
CA ALA A 122 -1.37 2.58 10.11
C ALA A 122 -1.15 4.03 9.68
N PHE A 123 -0.06 4.28 8.95
CA PHE A 123 0.20 5.57 8.33
C PHE A 123 1.17 5.45 7.16
N ASP A 124 1.17 6.46 6.29
CA ASP A 124 2.19 6.63 5.27
C ASP A 124 3.51 7.04 5.91
N LEU A 125 4.55 6.29 5.63
CA LEU A 125 5.85 6.42 6.28
C LEU A 125 6.78 7.36 5.52
N ALA A 126 6.99 7.08 4.24
CA ALA A 126 7.84 7.86 3.34
C ALA A 126 7.53 7.51 1.87
N PHE A 127 7.90 8.38 0.94
CA PHE A 127 7.95 7.99 -0.47
C PHE A 127 8.96 6.85 -0.64
N CYS A 128 8.61 5.87 -1.45
CA CYS A 128 9.47 4.73 -1.75
C CYS A 128 9.77 4.68 -3.25
N ASN A 129 9.07 3.83 -4.01
CA ASN A 129 9.32 3.70 -5.45
C ASN A 129 9.02 4.98 -6.22
N THR A 130 8.08 5.82 -5.76
CA THR A 130 7.80 7.11 -6.41
C THR A 130 9.05 7.98 -6.51
N ALA A 131 9.82 8.09 -5.45
CA ALA A 131 11.05 8.88 -5.45
C ALA A 131 12.15 8.22 -6.29
N LEU A 132 12.38 6.92 -6.09
CA LEU A 132 13.39 6.18 -6.87
C LEU A 132 13.12 6.24 -8.37
N ASN A 133 11.86 6.09 -8.78
CA ASN A 133 11.48 6.19 -10.20
C ASN A 133 11.73 7.60 -10.77
N ARG A 134 11.43 8.66 -10.00
CA ARG A 134 11.73 10.05 -10.39
C ARG A 134 13.22 10.26 -10.62
N PHE A 135 14.08 9.69 -9.78
CA PHE A 135 15.53 9.81 -9.94
C PHE A 135 16.06 8.94 -11.08
N ALA A 136 15.54 7.70 -11.23
CA ALA A 136 15.90 6.83 -12.35
C ALA A 136 15.52 7.43 -13.71
N GLN A 137 14.42 8.17 -13.81
CA GLN A 137 14.00 8.88 -15.02
C GLN A 137 15.04 9.92 -15.49
N ARG A 138 15.84 10.49 -14.58
CA ARG A 138 16.95 11.39 -14.94
C ARG A 138 18.10 10.67 -15.66
N ALA A 139 18.18 9.34 -15.47
CA ALA A 139 19.10 8.46 -16.23
C ALA A 139 18.44 7.85 -17.48
N GLY A 140 17.20 8.24 -17.83
CA GLY A 140 16.44 7.67 -18.94
C GLY A 140 15.83 6.30 -18.65
N LEU A 141 15.76 5.87 -17.38
CA LEU A 141 15.19 4.60 -16.96
C LEU A 141 13.80 4.83 -16.35
N SER A 142 12.90 3.88 -16.50
CA SER A 142 11.57 3.97 -15.89
C SER A 142 11.60 3.77 -14.36
N MET A 143 12.57 2.96 -13.86
CA MET A 143 12.77 2.64 -12.45
C MET A 143 14.22 2.21 -12.20
N ASP A 144 14.63 2.18 -10.93
CA ASP A 144 15.90 1.58 -10.50
C ASP A 144 15.72 0.06 -10.30
N LEU A 145 15.54 -0.66 -11.41
CA LEU A 145 15.32 -2.10 -11.40
C LEU A 145 16.52 -2.81 -10.74
N ASP A 146 16.24 -3.69 -9.80
CA ASP A 146 17.24 -4.46 -9.03
C ASP A 146 18.31 -3.57 -8.33
N GLY A 147 18.03 -2.28 -8.16
CA GLY A 147 18.95 -1.33 -7.53
C GLY A 147 20.20 -1.04 -8.35
N VAL A 148 20.16 -1.17 -9.68
CA VAL A 148 21.36 -1.03 -10.57
C VAL A 148 21.97 0.36 -10.49
N LEU A 149 21.16 1.42 -10.32
CA LEU A 149 21.66 2.77 -10.10
C LEU A 149 22.14 2.93 -8.65
N SER A 150 21.27 2.68 -7.69
CA SER A 150 21.58 2.91 -6.27
C SER A 150 22.81 2.13 -5.78
N GLN A 151 23.12 0.95 -6.35
CA GLN A 151 24.34 0.21 -6.03
C GLN A 151 25.64 0.90 -6.45
N LYS A 152 25.59 1.80 -7.42
CA LYS A 152 26.74 2.55 -7.93
C LYS A 152 26.90 3.91 -7.27
N GLY A 153 25.83 4.39 -6.65
CA GLY A 153 25.73 5.73 -6.10
C GLY A 153 26.57 5.94 -4.85
N GLN A 154 26.87 7.19 -4.60
CA GLN A 154 27.52 7.68 -3.41
C GLN A 154 26.57 8.54 -2.58
N LEU A 155 26.80 8.58 -1.27
CA LEU A 155 26.01 9.41 -0.37
C LEU A 155 26.25 10.89 -0.63
N ILE A 156 25.17 11.67 -0.72
CA ILE A 156 25.18 13.12 -0.74
C ILE A 156 24.72 13.62 0.65
N PRO A 157 25.66 13.95 1.57
CA PRO A 157 25.33 14.25 2.96
C PRO A 157 24.40 15.44 3.14
N GLU A 158 24.59 16.49 2.35
CA GLU A 158 23.75 17.69 2.40
C GLU A 158 22.30 17.39 1.98
N LEU A 159 22.12 16.53 0.99
CA LEU A 159 20.79 16.12 0.52
C LEU A 159 20.09 15.20 1.53
N LEU A 160 20.84 14.25 2.12
CA LEU A 160 20.33 13.41 3.20
C LEU A 160 19.83 14.28 4.39
N ASN A 161 20.59 15.29 4.78
CA ASN A 161 20.21 16.22 5.85
C ASN A 161 18.98 17.03 5.49
N ALA A 162 18.87 17.51 4.25
CA ALA A 162 17.70 18.26 3.78
C ALA A 162 16.43 17.39 3.84
N TRP A 163 16.48 16.15 3.35
CA TRP A 163 15.35 15.25 3.38
C TRP A 163 14.96 14.82 4.80
N ASN A 164 15.95 14.53 5.66
CA ASN A 164 15.68 14.16 7.06
C ASN A 164 15.03 15.30 7.85
N SER A 165 15.22 16.55 7.43
CA SER A 165 14.67 17.75 8.06
C SER A 165 13.37 18.23 7.40
N ALA A 166 12.80 17.48 6.45
CA ALA A 166 11.58 17.87 5.75
C ALA A 166 10.43 18.11 6.73
N PRO A 167 9.68 19.23 6.59
CA PRO A 167 8.59 19.59 7.50
C PRO A 167 7.53 18.50 7.64
N TRP A 168 7.33 17.66 6.62
CA TRP A 168 6.40 16.55 6.67
C TRP A 168 6.67 15.59 7.84
N TYR A 169 7.92 15.31 8.18
CA TYR A 169 8.28 14.41 9.28
C TYR A 169 8.04 15.01 10.67
N GLN A 170 7.78 16.32 10.76
CA GLN A 170 7.44 16.99 12.02
C GLN A 170 5.94 16.92 12.35
N GLN A 171 5.11 16.46 11.41
CA GLN A 171 3.67 16.33 11.61
C GLN A 171 3.37 15.19 12.58
N THR A 172 2.38 15.39 13.45
CA THR A 172 1.88 14.38 14.39
C THR A 172 0.50 13.90 13.97
N GLY A 173 0.17 12.63 14.29
CA GLY A 173 -1.12 12.03 13.97
C GLY A 173 -1.12 11.22 12.65
N ALA A 174 -2.31 10.94 12.14
CA ALA A 174 -2.48 10.24 10.86
C ALA A 174 -1.91 11.09 9.73
N ARG A 175 -1.04 10.49 8.90
CA ARG A 175 -0.34 11.19 7.81
C ARG A 175 -0.56 10.45 6.51
N SER A 176 -0.86 11.20 5.47
CA SER A 176 -0.94 10.72 4.09
C SER A 176 -0.04 11.55 3.19
N LEU A 177 0.70 10.88 2.31
CA LEU A 177 1.60 11.50 1.34
C LEU A 177 0.91 11.62 -0.01
N ASP A 178 1.13 12.74 -0.66
CA ASP A 178 0.68 13.02 -2.01
C ASP A 178 1.80 13.55 -2.91
N THR A 179 1.55 13.59 -4.20
CA THR A 179 2.52 14.08 -5.19
C THR A 179 2.94 15.52 -4.92
N ALA A 180 2.02 16.38 -4.47
CA ALA A 180 2.31 17.78 -4.16
C ALA A 180 3.33 17.91 -3.01
N THR A 181 3.23 17.07 -1.99
CA THR A 181 4.20 17.00 -0.89
C THR A 181 5.60 16.64 -1.41
N PHE A 182 5.69 15.67 -2.34
CA PHE A 182 6.97 15.32 -2.94
C PHE A 182 7.58 16.49 -3.69
N GLU A 183 6.82 17.11 -4.57
CA GLU A 183 7.25 18.22 -5.42
C GLU A 183 7.63 19.47 -4.62
N GLN A 184 7.04 19.69 -3.47
CA GLN A 184 7.31 20.86 -2.63
C GLN A 184 8.48 20.66 -1.64
N GLN A 185 8.65 19.47 -1.08
CA GLN A 185 9.56 19.25 0.04
C GLN A 185 10.76 18.36 -0.30
N PHE A 186 10.62 17.39 -1.18
CA PHE A 186 11.64 16.38 -1.45
C PHE A 186 12.34 16.56 -2.80
N GLU A 187 11.65 17.06 -3.80
CA GLU A 187 12.22 17.26 -5.14
C GLU A 187 13.14 18.50 -5.24
N PRO A 188 12.79 19.68 -4.67
CA PRO A 188 13.57 20.89 -4.87
C PRO A 188 15.04 20.78 -4.44
N PRO A 189 15.41 20.14 -3.32
CA PRO A 189 16.81 19.95 -2.96
C PRO A 189 17.63 19.20 -3.99
N THR A 190 16.98 18.46 -4.90
CA THR A 190 17.64 17.61 -5.91
C THR A 190 18.00 18.36 -7.19
N HIS A 191 17.62 19.62 -7.34
CA HIS A 191 17.77 20.37 -8.59
C HIS A 191 19.21 20.87 -8.85
N HIS A 192 20.18 20.45 -8.04
CA HIS A 192 21.58 20.75 -8.29
C HIS A 192 22.10 19.95 -9.51
N SER A 193 22.69 20.63 -10.48
CA SER A 193 23.08 20.04 -11.76
C SER A 193 24.22 19.01 -11.68
N SER A 194 24.95 18.98 -10.56
CA SER A 194 26.06 18.03 -10.33
C SER A 194 25.63 16.71 -9.71
N TYR A 195 24.38 16.58 -9.26
CA TYR A 195 23.93 15.34 -8.66
C TYR A 195 23.64 14.28 -9.72
N LEU A 196 24.34 13.16 -9.64
CA LEU A 196 24.13 12.02 -10.52
C LEU A 196 22.88 11.23 -10.10
N PRO A 197 22.12 10.67 -11.04
CA PRO A 197 20.94 9.86 -10.74
C PRO A 197 21.21 8.70 -9.77
N GLU A 198 22.34 8.03 -9.91
CA GLU A 198 22.80 6.96 -9.02
C GLU A 198 23.02 7.43 -7.59
N ASP A 199 23.60 8.62 -7.40
CA ASP A 199 23.83 9.20 -6.07
C ASP A 199 22.51 9.62 -5.42
N LEU A 200 21.56 10.15 -6.20
CA LEU A 200 20.23 10.45 -5.75
C LEU A 200 19.50 9.18 -5.28
N CYS A 201 19.53 8.12 -6.08
CA CYS A 201 18.90 6.83 -5.73
C CYS A 201 19.52 6.24 -4.47
N TYR A 202 20.84 6.20 -4.35
CA TYR A 202 21.51 5.68 -3.17
C TYR A 202 21.21 6.50 -1.91
N THR A 203 21.32 7.84 -2.02
CA THR A 203 21.04 8.74 -0.89
C THR A 203 19.59 8.61 -0.44
N TRP A 204 18.66 8.39 -1.39
CA TRP A 204 17.26 8.13 -1.04
C TRP A 204 17.08 6.81 -0.30
N CYS A 205 17.74 5.72 -0.72
CA CYS A 205 17.70 4.45 0.01
C CYS A 205 18.19 4.61 1.46
N VAL A 206 19.26 5.40 1.66
CA VAL A 206 19.80 5.69 3.00
C VAL A 206 18.83 6.52 3.83
N HIS A 207 18.23 7.56 3.26
CA HIS A 207 17.20 8.39 3.90
C HIS A 207 15.99 7.55 4.30
N TRP A 208 15.41 6.83 3.33
CA TRP A 208 14.24 5.98 3.54
C TRP A 208 14.48 4.95 4.64
N ALA A 209 15.63 4.28 4.62
CA ALA A 209 15.99 3.29 5.62
C ALA A 209 16.12 3.90 7.03
N GLY A 210 16.67 5.10 7.15
CA GLY A 210 16.76 5.81 8.43
C GLY A 210 15.40 6.17 9.02
N VAL A 211 14.49 6.67 8.20
CA VAL A 211 13.10 6.98 8.60
C VAL A 211 12.35 5.72 8.99
N THR A 212 12.51 4.64 8.20
CA THR A 212 11.82 3.37 8.43
C THR A 212 12.33 2.69 9.69
N ALA A 213 13.64 2.61 9.89
CA ALA A 213 14.22 2.00 11.10
C ALA A 213 13.75 2.70 12.38
N LYS A 214 13.72 4.04 12.38
CA LYS A 214 13.23 4.83 13.52
C LYS A 214 11.74 4.55 13.81
N ALA A 215 10.92 4.39 12.78
CA ALA A 215 9.50 4.06 12.95
C ALA A 215 9.31 2.63 13.49
N LEU A 216 10.06 1.67 12.99
CA LEU A 216 10.04 0.27 13.46
C LEU A 216 10.52 0.16 14.92
N GLU A 217 11.55 0.91 15.29
CA GLU A 217 12.01 0.98 16.68
C GLU A 217 10.91 1.49 17.61
N ALA A 218 10.16 2.53 17.20
CA ALA A 218 9.03 3.03 17.98
C ALA A 218 7.92 1.98 18.15
N CYS A 219 7.68 1.11 17.14
CA CYS A 219 6.73 0.00 17.25
C CYS A 219 7.22 -1.07 18.24
N SER A 220 8.53 -1.34 18.32
CA SER A 220 9.10 -2.40 19.15
C SER A 220 9.09 -2.10 20.65
N HIS A 221 9.05 -0.83 21.05
CA HIS A 221 9.03 -0.40 22.45
C HIS A 221 7.62 -0.32 23.06
N GLY A 222 6.58 -0.71 22.35
CA GLY A 222 5.21 -0.74 22.86
C GLY A 222 5.01 -1.76 24.00
N PRO A 223 4.15 -1.47 25.00
CA PRO A 223 3.96 -2.31 26.20
C PRO A 223 3.39 -3.71 25.90
N ASN A 224 2.91 -3.98 24.70
CA ASN A 224 2.32 -5.26 24.29
C ASN A 224 3.09 -5.93 23.15
N ASN A 225 4.38 -5.73 23.08
CA ASN A 225 5.22 -6.28 21.99
C ASN A 225 5.38 -7.81 22.02
N ASN A 226 4.74 -8.54 22.92
CA ASN A 226 4.68 -10.03 22.98
C ASN A 226 5.91 -10.77 22.39
N ASP A 227 7.13 -10.23 22.56
CA ASP A 227 8.41 -10.73 22.00
C ASP A 227 8.41 -10.86 20.46
N ARG A 228 7.56 -10.10 19.75
CA ARG A 228 7.56 -10.06 18.27
C ARG A 228 8.72 -9.21 17.81
N ASP A 229 9.58 -9.78 17.00
CA ASP A 229 10.76 -9.12 16.40
C ASP A 229 10.73 -9.15 14.87
N ARG A 230 9.67 -9.71 14.26
CA ARG A 230 9.55 -9.94 12.82
C ARG A 230 8.69 -8.87 12.17
N VAL A 231 9.18 -8.34 11.05
CA VAL A 231 8.47 -7.36 10.20
C VAL A 231 8.17 -8.00 8.85
N LEU A 232 6.89 -8.10 8.49
CA LEU A 232 6.51 -8.56 7.16
C LEU A 232 6.73 -7.43 6.14
N VAL A 233 7.60 -7.64 5.17
CA VAL A 233 7.90 -6.69 4.10
C VAL A 233 7.23 -7.15 2.80
N SER A 234 6.36 -6.32 2.22
CA SER A 234 5.59 -6.61 1.01
C SER A 234 5.59 -5.44 0.03
N GLY A 235 4.93 -5.60 -1.13
CA GLY A 235 4.89 -4.60 -2.19
C GLY A 235 6.11 -4.66 -3.11
N GLY A 236 6.01 -4.06 -4.30
CA GLY A 236 7.04 -4.15 -5.34
C GLY A 236 8.43 -3.68 -4.91
N GLY A 237 8.53 -2.69 -4.02
CA GLY A 237 9.79 -2.22 -3.45
C GLY A 237 10.51 -3.24 -2.55
N ALA A 238 9.82 -4.28 -2.09
CA ALA A 238 10.43 -5.38 -1.36
C ALA A 238 11.36 -6.25 -2.23
N ALA A 239 11.28 -6.10 -3.55
CA ALA A 239 12.24 -6.70 -4.49
C ALA A 239 13.51 -5.84 -4.69
N HIS A 240 13.57 -4.62 -4.16
CA HIS A 240 14.69 -3.70 -4.38
C HIS A 240 15.82 -3.96 -3.35
N PRO A 241 16.97 -4.55 -3.78
CA PRO A 241 17.98 -5.04 -2.84
C PRO A 241 18.59 -3.96 -1.96
N MET A 242 18.77 -2.73 -2.53
CA MET A 242 19.43 -1.65 -1.81
C MET A 242 18.53 -1.05 -0.70
N LEU A 243 17.20 -0.98 -0.91
CA LEU A 243 16.28 -0.59 0.15
C LEU A 243 16.37 -1.55 1.33
N LEU A 244 16.29 -2.85 1.07
CA LEU A 244 16.36 -3.87 2.11
C LEU A 244 17.72 -3.90 2.81
N ARG A 245 18.81 -3.80 2.06
CA ARG A 245 20.16 -3.74 2.61
C ARG A 245 20.33 -2.53 3.54
N CYS A 246 19.98 -1.34 3.08
CA CYS A 246 20.09 -0.13 3.89
C CYS A 246 19.24 -0.20 5.16
N LEU A 247 18.06 -0.84 5.10
CA LEU A 247 17.21 -1.04 6.27
C LEU A 247 17.81 -2.08 7.23
N ALA A 248 18.26 -3.22 6.74
CA ALA A 248 18.85 -4.28 7.56
C ALA A 248 20.11 -3.81 8.31
N GLU A 249 20.87 -2.87 7.75
CA GLU A 249 22.03 -2.25 8.43
C GLU A 249 21.63 -1.32 9.59
N ARG A 250 20.34 -1.00 9.75
CA ARG A 250 19.82 0.01 10.72
C ARG A 250 18.82 -0.51 11.72
N THR A 251 18.40 -1.75 11.60
CA THR A 251 17.47 -2.38 12.54
C THR A 251 17.98 -3.76 12.94
N SER A 252 17.67 -4.17 14.16
CA SER A 252 17.92 -5.53 14.63
C SER A 252 16.71 -6.45 14.42
N LEU A 253 15.60 -5.92 13.90
CA LEU A 253 14.40 -6.70 13.64
C LEU A 253 14.57 -7.64 12.45
N ASP A 254 13.92 -8.78 12.50
CA ASP A 254 13.91 -9.76 11.42
C ASP A 254 12.98 -9.29 10.27
N LEU A 255 13.58 -8.92 9.16
CA LEU A 255 12.86 -8.45 7.97
C LEU A 255 12.44 -9.65 7.12
N VAL A 256 11.22 -10.09 7.25
CA VAL A 256 10.66 -11.22 6.49
C VAL A 256 10.06 -10.69 5.19
N VAL A 257 10.80 -10.83 4.09
CA VAL A 257 10.28 -10.50 2.76
C VAL A 257 9.24 -11.53 2.36
N ALA A 258 8.06 -11.06 2.00
CA ALA A 258 6.98 -11.92 1.54
C ALA A 258 7.38 -12.69 0.27
N GLU A 259 6.95 -13.93 0.15
CA GLU A 259 7.08 -14.71 -1.10
C GLU A 259 6.46 -13.95 -2.27
N PRO A 260 6.92 -14.17 -3.50
CA PRO A 260 6.52 -13.39 -4.67
C PRO A 260 5.01 -13.22 -4.82
N GLU A 261 4.24 -14.29 -4.63
CA GLU A 261 2.79 -14.26 -4.73
C GLU A 261 2.16 -13.35 -3.68
N LEU A 262 2.59 -13.47 -2.42
CA LEU A 262 2.09 -12.60 -1.35
C LEU A 262 2.61 -11.17 -1.51
N ARG A 263 3.85 -10.99 -1.91
CA ARG A 263 4.46 -9.68 -2.15
C ARG A 263 3.68 -8.88 -3.18
N ASP A 264 3.32 -9.52 -4.30
CA ASP A 264 2.73 -8.86 -5.46
C ASP A 264 1.20 -8.79 -5.38
N PHE A 265 0.55 -9.76 -4.69
CA PHE A 265 -0.90 -9.89 -4.61
C PHE A 265 -1.50 -9.71 -3.21
N LYS A 266 -0.74 -9.23 -2.23
CA LYS A 266 -1.22 -8.99 -0.86
C LYS A 266 -2.47 -8.12 -0.83
N GLU A 267 -2.53 -7.08 -1.65
CA GLU A 267 -3.69 -6.20 -1.70
C GLU A 267 -4.92 -6.94 -2.22
N ALA A 268 -4.77 -7.74 -3.27
CA ALA A 268 -5.86 -8.57 -3.79
C ALA A 268 -6.35 -9.59 -2.75
N LEU A 269 -5.43 -10.25 -2.02
CA LEU A 269 -5.77 -11.14 -0.91
C LEU A 269 -6.58 -10.41 0.17
N VAL A 270 -6.14 -9.22 0.56
CA VAL A 270 -6.83 -8.42 1.57
C VAL A 270 -8.22 -8.02 1.08
N PHE A 271 -8.40 -7.54 -0.14
CA PHE A 271 -9.72 -7.20 -0.64
C PHE A 271 -10.63 -8.43 -0.77
N GLY A 272 -10.09 -9.61 -1.11
CA GLY A 272 -10.81 -10.87 -1.03
C GLY A 272 -11.34 -11.14 0.38
N LEU A 273 -10.51 -10.96 1.40
CA LEU A 273 -10.90 -11.07 2.81
C LEU A 273 -11.96 -10.03 3.18
N LEU A 274 -11.80 -8.75 2.78
CA LEU A 274 -12.79 -7.70 3.07
C LEU A 274 -14.15 -8.02 2.44
N GLY A 275 -14.17 -8.59 1.22
CA GLY A 275 -15.38 -9.07 0.56
C GLY A 275 -16.03 -10.22 1.32
N LEU A 276 -15.24 -11.19 1.81
CA LEU A 276 -15.72 -12.29 2.64
C LEU A 276 -16.31 -11.79 3.97
N LEU A 277 -15.64 -10.90 4.67
CA LEU A 277 -16.15 -10.28 5.90
C LEU A 277 -17.47 -9.55 5.64
N HIS A 278 -17.56 -8.79 4.54
CA HIS A 278 -18.80 -8.15 4.13
C HIS A 278 -19.93 -9.19 3.93
N HIS A 279 -19.65 -10.27 3.22
CA HIS A 279 -20.61 -11.35 2.96
C HIS A 279 -21.12 -11.99 4.26
N LEU A 280 -20.24 -12.18 5.25
CA LEU A 280 -20.57 -12.74 6.56
C LEU A 280 -21.27 -11.73 7.50
N GLY A 281 -21.47 -10.49 7.08
CA GLY A 281 -22.06 -9.46 7.92
C GLY A 281 -21.14 -8.90 9.01
N LEU A 282 -19.84 -9.15 8.90
CA LEU A 282 -18.82 -8.73 9.86
C LEU A 282 -18.20 -7.37 9.47
N PRO A 283 -17.67 -6.60 10.44
CA PRO A 283 -16.88 -5.42 10.14
C PRO A 283 -15.66 -5.76 9.27
N ASN A 284 -15.42 -4.94 8.26
CA ASN A 284 -14.30 -5.08 7.33
C ASN A 284 -13.46 -3.80 7.19
N VAL A 285 -13.77 -2.77 7.98
CA VAL A 285 -13.01 -1.53 8.07
C VAL A 285 -12.65 -1.27 9.52
N LEU A 286 -11.38 -0.96 9.77
CA LEU A 286 -10.87 -0.51 11.06
C LEU A 286 -10.99 1.01 11.16
N GLY A 287 -11.86 1.49 12.07
CA GLY A 287 -12.01 2.92 12.32
C GLY A 287 -10.70 3.57 12.78
N SER A 288 -9.89 2.86 13.56
CA SER A 288 -8.54 3.33 13.97
C SER A 288 -7.58 3.58 12.79
N GLY A 289 -7.80 2.92 11.66
CA GLY A 289 -7.01 3.12 10.43
C GLY A 289 -7.53 4.29 9.59
N THR A 290 -8.86 4.40 9.43
CA THR A 290 -9.48 5.38 8.53
C THR A 290 -9.88 6.69 9.23
N GLY A 291 -9.84 6.73 10.57
CA GLY A 291 -10.33 7.87 11.34
C GLY A 291 -11.84 7.83 11.60
N CYS A 292 -12.55 6.79 11.18
CA CYS A 292 -13.93 6.55 11.57
C CYS A 292 -14.03 6.25 13.08
N PRO A 293 -15.10 6.70 13.79
CA PRO A 293 -15.21 6.49 15.23
C PRO A 293 -15.29 5.04 15.69
N TYR A 294 -15.63 4.10 14.81
CA TYR A 294 -15.81 2.68 15.12
C TYR A 294 -15.50 1.79 13.92
N ASN A 295 -15.24 0.51 14.20
CA ASN A 295 -15.11 -0.51 13.16
C ASN A 295 -16.49 -0.79 12.55
N HIS A 296 -16.59 -0.84 11.24
CA HIS A 296 -17.86 -1.01 10.55
C HIS A 296 -17.74 -1.89 9.31
N ARG A 297 -18.89 -2.22 8.75
CA ARG A 297 -18.99 -2.94 7.49
C ARG A 297 -19.19 -1.94 6.35
N SER A 298 -18.24 -1.90 5.43
CA SER A 298 -18.30 -1.09 4.21
C SER A 298 -18.40 -1.98 2.98
N GLY A 299 -18.94 -1.41 1.92
CA GLY A 299 -19.15 -2.09 0.65
C GLY A 299 -20.62 -2.26 0.30
N SER A 300 -20.86 -2.54 -0.97
CA SER A 300 -22.16 -2.91 -1.53
C SER A 300 -22.04 -4.28 -2.20
N ARG A 301 -23.14 -5.05 -2.22
CA ARG A 301 -23.18 -6.35 -2.87
C ARG A 301 -24.17 -6.36 -4.02
N LEU A 302 -23.74 -6.89 -5.15
CA LEU A 302 -24.56 -7.19 -6.32
C LEU A 302 -24.61 -8.71 -6.52
N GLY A 303 -25.82 -9.27 -6.62
CA GLY A 303 -26.04 -10.71 -6.75
C GLY A 303 -26.23 -11.46 -5.45
#